data_c1245f65626c700e98f09ff687493849
#
_entry.id   c1245f65626c700e98f09ff687493849
#
_cell.length_a   1.000
_cell.length_b   1.000
_cell.length_c   1.000
_cell.angle_alpha   90.00
_cell.angle_beta   90.00
_cell.angle_gamma   90.00
#
_symmetry.space_group_name_H-M   'P 1'
#
loop_
_entity.id
_entity.type
_entity.pdbx_description
1 polymer ?
#
loop_
_entity_poly.entity_id
_entity_poly.type
_entity_poly.pdbx_seq_one_letter_code
_entity_poly.pdbx_strand_id
1 'polypeptide(L)'
;TESYLPGDINNDGKIDNNDLTSYTNYTGLRKGDGDFEGYISNGDINKNDLIDAYDISVVATQLEDGVDESNETEKVSGRIEMSTAKRSYNKDEIIEVIVKGIDLKSVNALSFALPYDQQKFEFVGVQPVSMKEMENFTYDRLHTNGTKALYPTFVNIGNKPSLEGTNDL
;
A
#
# COMPACT_ATOMS: atom_id res chain seq x y z
N THR A 1 -20.94 -5.81 22.44
CA THR A 1 -19.66 -5.54 21.75
C THR A 1 -19.85 -5.97 20.31
N GLU A 2 -19.86 -5.02 19.39
CA GLU A 2 -19.86 -5.35 17.97
C GLU A 2 -18.56 -6.09 17.66
N SER A 3 -18.67 -7.26 17.08
CA SER A 3 -17.53 -8.07 16.65
C SER A 3 -17.40 -7.87 15.15
N TYR A 4 -16.40 -7.11 14.74
CA TYR A 4 -16.10 -6.91 13.33
C TYR A 4 -15.22 -8.04 12.81
N LEU A 5 -15.50 -8.50 11.60
CA LEU A 5 -14.71 -9.52 10.94
C LEU A 5 -13.42 -8.87 10.38
N PRO A 6 -12.21 -9.36 10.76
CA PRO A 6 -10.97 -8.79 10.24
C PRO A 6 -10.87 -8.89 8.72
N GLY A 7 -10.73 -7.75 8.06
CA GLY A 7 -10.70 -7.67 6.60
C GLY A 7 -12.04 -7.34 5.94
N ASP A 8 -13.15 -7.44 6.66
CA ASP A 8 -14.45 -6.93 6.22
C ASP A 8 -14.51 -5.41 6.40
N ILE A 9 -13.84 -4.71 5.49
CA ILE A 9 -13.63 -3.26 5.61
C ILE A 9 -14.83 -2.45 5.11
N ASN A 10 -15.74 -3.08 4.39
CA ASN A 10 -17.02 -2.48 3.98
C ASN A 10 -18.18 -2.80 4.94
N ASN A 11 -17.93 -3.67 5.95
CA ASN A 11 -18.87 -4.05 6.98
C ASN A 11 -20.17 -4.71 6.44
N ASP A 12 -20.04 -5.55 5.41
CA ASP A 12 -21.19 -6.31 4.87
C ASP A 12 -21.35 -7.73 5.43
N GLY A 13 -20.44 -8.12 6.33
CA GLY A 13 -20.44 -9.41 7.02
C GLY A 13 -19.74 -10.54 6.25
N LYS A 14 -19.04 -10.22 5.19
CA LYS A 14 -18.27 -11.15 4.37
C LYS A 14 -16.88 -10.61 4.12
N ILE A 15 -15.96 -11.49 3.68
CA ILE A 15 -14.68 -11.06 3.11
C ILE A 15 -14.70 -11.48 1.65
N ASP A 16 -14.73 -10.51 0.75
CA ASP A 16 -14.75 -10.76 -0.70
C ASP A 16 -14.02 -9.66 -1.50
N ASN A 17 -14.15 -9.70 -2.83
CA ASN A 17 -13.49 -8.72 -3.71
C ASN A 17 -13.98 -7.27 -3.49
N ASN A 18 -15.16 -7.07 -2.88
CA ASN A 18 -15.63 -5.73 -2.55
C ASN A 18 -14.80 -5.12 -1.42
N ASP A 19 -14.30 -5.95 -0.48
CA ASP A 19 -13.38 -5.49 0.56
C ASP A 19 -12.06 -5.05 -0.06
N LEU A 20 -11.47 -5.85 -0.95
CA LEU A 20 -10.24 -5.45 -1.65
C LEU A 20 -10.42 -4.11 -2.36
N THR A 21 -11.53 -3.92 -3.06
CA THR A 21 -11.83 -2.65 -3.74
C THR A 21 -11.96 -1.51 -2.73
N SER A 22 -12.61 -1.75 -1.60
CA SER A 22 -12.84 -0.76 -0.54
C SER A 22 -11.54 -0.34 0.15
N TYR A 23 -10.56 -1.21 0.28
CA TYR A 23 -9.24 -0.86 0.84
C TYR A 23 -8.57 0.31 0.14
N THR A 24 -8.84 0.53 -1.14
CA THR A 24 -8.32 1.69 -1.89
C THR A 24 -8.63 3.02 -1.20
N ASN A 25 -9.78 3.12 -0.53
CA ASN A 25 -10.19 4.33 0.17
C ASN A 25 -9.51 4.52 1.54
N TYR A 26 -8.92 3.45 2.10
CA TYR A 26 -8.42 3.43 3.47
C TYR A 26 -6.90 3.26 3.56
N THR A 27 -6.21 3.05 2.44
CA THR A 27 -4.74 2.97 2.39
C THR A 27 -4.10 4.20 3.03
N GLY A 28 -3.17 3.98 3.96
CA GLY A 28 -2.49 5.04 4.69
C GLY A 28 -3.27 5.60 5.88
N LEU A 29 -4.49 5.14 6.12
CA LEU A 29 -5.23 5.49 7.33
C LEU A 29 -4.53 4.90 8.55
N ARG A 30 -4.37 5.70 9.59
CA ARG A 30 -3.61 5.31 10.78
C ARG A 30 -4.30 5.72 12.07
N LYS A 31 -3.87 5.11 13.16
CA LYS A 31 -4.32 5.48 14.49
C LYS A 31 -4.14 6.98 14.75
N GLY A 32 -5.19 7.62 15.21
CA GLY A 32 -5.28 9.06 15.39
C GLY A 32 -6.02 9.79 14.28
N ASP A 33 -6.26 9.15 13.15
CA ASP A 33 -7.20 9.65 12.15
C ASP A 33 -8.64 9.38 12.60
N GLY A 34 -9.53 10.34 12.35
CA GLY A 34 -10.92 10.26 12.82
C GLY A 34 -11.70 9.07 12.32
N ASP A 35 -11.35 8.57 11.14
CA ASP A 35 -12.00 7.40 10.52
C ASP A 35 -11.37 6.06 10.93
N PHE A 36 -10.24 6.08 11.68
CA PHE A 36 -9.56 4.86 12.12
C PHE A 36 -10.22 4.28 13.38
N GLU A 37 -11.44 3.76 13.22
CA GLU A 37 -12.21 3.16 14.31
C GLU A 37 -13.15 2.07 13.79
N GLY A 38 -13.74 1.29 14.69
CA GLY A 38 -14.74 0.28 14.36
C GLY A 38 -14.23 -0.77 13.38
N TYR A 39 -15.03 -1.08 12.37
CA TYR A 39 -14.69 -2.08 11.34
C TYR A 39 -13.50 -1.64 10.47
N ILE A 40 -13.28 -0.34 10.27
CA ILE A 40 -12.13 0.17 9.50
C ILE A 40 -10.83 -0.12 10.24
N SER A 41 -10.75 0.15 11.54
CA SER A 41 -9.56 -0.18 12.34
C SER A 41 -9.30 -1.69 12.40
N ASN A 42 -10.33 -2.49 12.19
CA ASN A 42 -10.19 -3.95 12.11
C ASN A 42 -9.66 -4.44 10.76
N GLY A 43 -9.61 -3.55 9.76
CA GLY A 43 -8.89 -3.75 8.50
C GLY A 43 -7.37 -3.71 8.65
N ASP A 44 -6.85 -3.16 9.75
CA ASP A 44 -5.46 -3.31 10.18
C ASP A 44 -5.28 -4.71 10.79
N ILE A 45 -4.93 -5.68 9.94
CA ILE A 45 -4.89 -7.11 10.27
C ILE A 45 -3.74 -7.42 11.23
N ASN A 46 -2.57 -6.82 11.00
CA ASN A 46 -1.38 -7.05 11.83
C ASN A 46 -1.32 -6.18 13.09
N LYS A 47 -2.29 -5.25 13.25
CA LYS A 47 -2.39 -4.35 14.41
C LYS A 47 -1.16 -3.46 14.60
N ASN A 48 -0.59 -2.96 13.50
CA ASN A 48 0.53 -2.01 13.51
C ASN A 48 0.08 -0.54 13.52
N ASP A 49 -1.23 -0.30 13.66
CA ASP A 49 -1.86 1.03 13.69
C ASP A 49 -1.82 1.78 12.33
N LEU A 50 -1.68 1.03 11.22
CA LEU A 50 -1.66 1.56 9.85
C LEU A 50 -2.33 0.57 8.90
N ILE A 51 -3.16 1.05 7.99
CA ILE A 51 -3.68 0.24 6.87
C ILE A 51 -2.72 0.37 5.69
N ASP A 52 -2.09 -0.75 5.31
CA ASP A 52 -1.08 -0.78 4.28
C ASP A 52 -1.13 -2.03 3.37
N ALA A 53 -0.11 -2.21 2.55
CA ALA A 53 -0.02 -3.34 1.62
C ALA A 53 -0.04 -4.71 2.30
N TYR A 54 0.42 -4.82 3.55
CA TYR A 54 0.38 -6.09 4.28
C TYR A 54 -1.06 -6.54 4.51
N ASP A 55 -1.91 -5.64 5.02
CA ASP A 55 -3.33 -5.93 5.30
C ASP A 55 -4.07 -6.36 4.03
N ILE A 56 -3.88 -5.60 2.95
CA ILE A 56 -4.46 -5.88 1.65
C ILE A 56 -4.00 -7.25 1.12
N SER A 57 -2.72 -7.57 1.26
CA SER A 57 -2.17 -8.85 0.80
C SER A 57 -2.73 -10.04 1.59
N VAL A 58 -2.96 -9.88 2.88
CA VAL A 58 -3.58 -10.93 3.72
C VAL A 58 -5.02 -11.19 3.27
N VAL A 59 -5.81 -10.14 3.06
CA VAL A 59 -7.19 -10.28 2.57
C VAL A 59 -7.21 -10.93 1.18
N ALA A 60 -6.33 -10.49 0.26
CA ALA A 60 -6.21 -11.08 -1.06
C ALA A 60 -5.89 -12.58 -1.00
N THR A 61 -4.97 -12.98 -0.12
CA THR A 61 -4.60 -14.39 0.08
C THR A 61 -5.77 -15.22 0.63
N GLN A 62 -6.59 -14.65 1.51
CA GLN A 62 -7.78 -15.34 2.03
C GLN A 62 -8.85 -15.59 0.96
N LEU A 63 -8.89 -14.80 -0.10
CA LEU A 63 -9.83 -14.97 -1.21
C LEU A 63 -9.36 -15.99 -2.25
N GLU A 64 -8.07 -16.33 -2.25
CA GLU A 64 -7.51 -17.37 -3.09
C GLU A 64 -7.76 -18.74 -2.43
N ASP A 65 -8.81 -19.46 -2.87
CA ASP A 65 -9.09 -20.81 -2.42
C ASP A 65 -7.87 -21.71 -2.65
N GLY A 66 -7.29 -22.22 -1.57
CA GLY A 66 -6.31 -23.31 -1.63
C GLY A 66 -4.84 -22.91 -1.40
N VAL A 67 -4.54 -21.84 -0.72
CA VAL A 67 -3.19 -21.63 -0.21
C VAL A 67 -2.93 -22.67 0.88
N ASP A 68 -2.17 -23.69 0.50
CA ASP A 68 -1.63 -24.67 1.43
C ASP A 68 -0.68 -23.94 2.38
N GLU A 69 -0.99 -23.87 3.67
CA GLU A 69 -0.15 -23.24 4.72
C GLU A 69 1.23 -23.91 4.85
N SER A 70 1.51 -24.93 4.05
CA SER A 70 2.75 -25.71 4.07
C SER A 70 3.89 -25.14 3.23
N ASN A 71 3.68 -24.10 2.44
CA ASN A 71 4.77 -23.46 1.71
C ASN A 71 5.56 -22.56 2.67
N GLU A 72 6.80 -22.95 2.92
CA GLU A 72 7.80 -22.05 3.50
C GLU A 72 7.77 -20.76 2.67
N THR A 73 7.21 -19.70 3.25
CA THR A 73 7.20 -18.38 2.62
C THR A 73 8.66 -17.95 2.44
N GLU A 74 9.10 -17.87 1.19
CA GLU A 74 10.43 -17.33 0.91
C GLU A 74 10.55 -15.97 1.61
N LYS A 75 11.65 -15.80 2.34
CA LYS A 75 11.87 -14.58 3.10
C LYS A 75 11.97 -13.39 2.16
N VAL A 76 11.05 -12.45 2.30
CA VAL A 76 11.08 -11.18 1.57
C VAL A 76 12.31 -10.39 1.99
N SER A 77 13.06 -9.87 1.03
CA SER A 77 14.24 -9.04 1.28
C SER A 77 14.45 -8.02 0.17
N GLY A 78 15.39 -7.12 0.41
CA GLY A 78 15.76 -6.03 -0.49
C GLY A 78 15.63 -4.67 0.18
N ARG A 79 15.82 -3.62 -0.59
CA ARG A 79 15.65 -2.24 -0.13
C ARG A 79 15.09 -1.36 -1.24
N ILE A 80 14.54 -0.21 -0.84
CA ILE A 80 14.02 0.81 -1.73
C ILE A 80 14.94 2.02 -1.70
N GLU A 81 15.28 2.53 -2.87
CA GLU A 81 15.99 3.79 -3.04
C GLU A 81 15.13 4.76 -3.83
N MET A 82 15.18 6.04 -3.44
CA MET A 82 14.51 7.11 -4.15
C MET A 82 15.52 8.15 -4.62
N SER A 83 15.30 8.67 -5.82
CA SER A 83 16.16 9.69 -6.41
C SER A 83 15.37 10.66 -7.27
N THR A 84 15.93 11.84 -7.47
CA THR A 84 15.44 12.85 -8.41
C THR A 84 16.55 13.25 -9.35
N ALA A 85 16.20 13.69 -10.55
CA ALA A 85 17.18 14.11 -11.57
C ALA A 85 17.97 15.36 -11.16
N LYS A 86 17.40 16.23 -10.33
CA LYS A 86 17.99 17.48 -9.86
C LYS A 86 17.82 17.63 -8.36
N ARG A 87 18.63 18.51 -7.77
CA ARG A 87 18.52 18.90 -6.35
C ARG A 87 17.64 20.14 -6.13
N SER A 88 17.36 20.88 -7.21
CA SER A 88 16.55 22.11 -7.16
C SER A 88 15.64 22.15 -8.36
N TYR A 89 14.43 22.63 -8.15
CA TYR A 89 13.39 22.77 -9.16
C TYR A 89 12.81 24.18 -9.11
N ASN A 90 12.38 24.67 -10.26
CA ASN A 90 11.69 25.96 -10.34
C ASN A 90 10.22 25.78 -9.90
N LYS A 91 9.59 26.91 -9.63
CA LYS A 91 8.15 26.92 -9.40
C LYS A 91 7.42 26.35 -10.64
N ASP A 92 6.39 25.54 -10.37
CA ASP A 92 5.55 24.91 -11.39
C ASP A 92 6.27 23.84 -12.25
N GLU A 93 7.50 23.46 -11.89
CA GLU A 93 8.23 22.36 -12.53
C GLU A 93 7.79 21.01 -11.94
N ILE A 94 7.58 20.00 -12.80
CA ILE A 94 7.27 18.63 -12.34
C ILE A 94 8.54 18.00 -11.75
N ILE A 95 8.43 17.50 -10.54
CA ILE A 95 9.46 16.72 -9.87
C ILE A 95 9.12 15.24 -10.05
N GLU A 96 9.94 14.56 -10.81
CA GLU A 96 9.88 13.12 -10.95
C GLU A 96 10.75 12.46 -9.87
N VAL A 97 10.13 11.67 -9.01
CA VAL A 97 10.81 10.85 -8.02
C VAL A 97 10.87 9.42 -8.55
N ILE A 98 12.06 8.96 -8.86
CA ILE A 98 12.30 7.58 -9.31
C ILE A 98 12.42 6.70 -8.07
N VAL A 99 11.61 5.67 -8.00
CA VAL A 99 11.65 4.65 -6.94
C VAL A 99 12.24 3.38 -7.51
N LYS A 100 13.34 2.94 -6.94
CA LYS A 100 14.08 1.76 -7.38
C LYS A 100 14.11 0.70 -6.28
N GLY A 101 13.77 -0.52 -6.63
CA GLY A 101 14.01 -1.69 -5.80
C GLY A 101 15.42 -2.22 -6.03
N ILE A 102 16.13 -2.54 -4.95
CA ILE A 102 17.50 -3.06 -4.99
C ILE A 102 17.53 -4.42 -4.31
N ASP A 103 18.05 -5.41 -5.03
CA ASP A 103 18.21 -6.79 -4.57
C ASP A 103 16.90 -7.35 -3.95
N LEU A 104 15.78 -7.07 -4.61
CA LEU A 104 14.48 -7.54 -4.20
C LEU A 104 14.40 -9.06 -4.31
N LYS A 105 13.76 -9.69 -3.34
CA LYS A 105 13.47 -11.11 -3.33
C LYS A 105 12.05 -11.36 -2.80
N SER A 106 11.26 -12.09 -3.57
CA SER A 106 9.92 -12.57 -3.21
C SER A 106 8.95 -11.43 -2.80
N VAL A 107 9.03 -10.27 -3.45
CA VAL A 107 8.19 -9.12 -3.13
C VAL A 107 6.87 -9.20 -3.90
N ASN A 108 5.77 -9.40 -3.18
CA ASN A 108 4.41 -9.50 -3.71
C ASN A 108 3.51 -8.32 -3.29
N ALA A 109 3.97 -7.51 -2.36
CA ALA A 109 3.28 -6.31 -1.92
C ALA A 109 4.30 -5.29 -1.47
N LEU A 110 4.05 -4.02 -1.76
CA LEU A 110 4.92 -2.91 -1.41
C LEU A 110 4.09 -1.69 -1.07
N SER A 111 4.40 -1.10 0.07
CA SER A 111 3.90 0.23 0.43
C SER A 111 4.92 1.00 1.26
N PHE A 112 4.87 2.31 1.16
CA PHE A 112 5.64 3.22 2.01
C PHE A 112 4.94 4.57 2.11
N ALA A 113 5.34 5.38 3.08
CA ALA A 113 4.84 6.72 3.25
C ALA A 113 5.83 7.73 2.69
N LEU A 114 5.34 8.67 1.89
CA LEU A 114 6.09 9.81 1.39
C LEU A 114 5.43 11.11 1.88
N PRO A 115 5.80 11.61 3.07
CA PRO A 115 5.25 12.86 3.59
C PRO A 115 5.73 14.05 2.77
N TYR A 116 4.86 15.01 2.57
CA TYR A 116 5.22 16.23 1.85
C TYR A 116 4.42 17.46 2.33
N ASP A 117 4.97 18.64 2.10
CA ASP A 117 4.34 19.91 2.40
C ASP A 117 3.34 20.30 1.29
N GLN A 118 2.05 20.12 1.55
CA GLN A 118 0.98 20.42 0.59
C GLN A 118 0.86 21.90 0.22
N GLN A 119 1.54 22.79 0.94
CA GLN A 119 1.59 24.22 0.56
C GLN A 119 2.63 24.49 -0.52
N LYS A 120 3.57 23.57 -0.73
CA LYS A 120 4.66 23.70 -1.70
C LYS A 120 4.56 22.72 -2.84
N PHE A 121 3.91 21.58 -2.63
CA PHE A 121 3.86 20.49 -3.59
C PHE A 121 2.44 19.98 -3.76
N GLU A 122 2.16 19.53 -4.97
CA GLU A 122 0.93 18.84 -5.33
C GLU A 122 1.31 17.49 -5.93
N PHE A 123 0.59 16.43 -5.52
CA PHE A 123 0.75 15.12 -6.13
C PHE A 123 0.08 15.09 -7.50
N VAL A 124 0.82 14.68 -8.52
CA VAL A 124 0.34 14.62 -9.91
C VAL A 124 -0.07 13.20 -10.29
N GLY A 125 0.73 12.20 -9.96
CA GLY A 125 0.40 10.82 -10.30
C GLY A 125 1.56 9.84 -10.06
N VAL A 126 1.25 8.57 -10.27
CA VAL A 126 2.21 7.44 -10.20
C VAL A 126 2.25 6.72 -11.54
N GLN A 127 3.43 6.37 -11.99
CA GLN A 127 3.65 5.58 -13.20
C GLN A 127 4.46 4.33 -12.85
N PRO A 128 3.80 3.19 -12.57
CA PRO A 128 4.49 1.95 -12.27
C PRO A 128 5.24 1.42 -13.49
N VAL A 129 6.44 0.89 -13.26
CA VAL A 129 7.29 0.26 -14.27
C VAL A 129 7.29 -1.26 -14.07
N SER A 130 8.05 -1.75 -13.09
CA SER A 130 8.04 -3.19 -12.75
C SER A 130 6.79 -3.63 -12.01
N MET A 131 6.10 -2.69 -11.36
CA MET A 131 4.86 -2.95 -10.62
C MET A 131 3.58 -2.78 -11.45
N LYS A 132 3.69 -2.59 -12.76
CA LYS A 132 2.53 -2.31 -13.65
C LYS A 132 1.46 -3.41 -13.64
N GLU A 133 1.82 -4.64 -13.34
CA GLU A 133 0.91 -5.79 -13.27
C GLU A 133 0.31 -5.99 -11.87
N MET A 134 0.79 -5.25 -10.88
CA MET A 134 0.23 -5.23 -9.54
C MET A 134 -1.01 -4.33 -9.49
N GLU A 135 -1.94 -4.67 -8.58
CA GLU A 135 -3.07 -3.77 -8.28
C GLU A 135 -2.57 -2.55 -7.51
N ASN A 136 -3.02 -1.37 -7.94
CA ASN A 136 -2.62 -0.08 -7.39
C ASN A 136 -3.64 0.40 -6.34
N PHE A 137 -3.22 0.47 -5.09
CA PHE A 137 -3.99 1.00 -3.96
C PHE A 137 -3.40 2.33 -3.44
N THR A 138 -2.62 3.01 -4.24
CA THR A 138 -1.98 4.29 -3.87
C THR A 138 -3.01 5.33 -3.45
N TYR A 139 -2.75 5.99 -2.34
CA TYR A 139 -3.60 7.05 -1.81
C TYR A 139 -2.80 8.26 -1.36
N ASP A 140 -3.27 9.44 -1.73
CA ASP A 140 -2.73 10.73 -1.29
C ASP A 140 -3.55 11.25 -0.11
N ARG A 141 -3.07 10.99 1.12
CA ARG A 141 -3.85 11.16 2.34
C ARG A 141 -3.53 12.43 3.09
N LEU A 142 -4.61 13.17 3.40
CA LEU A 142 -4.58 14.21 4.42
C LEU A 142 -5.02 13.59 5.76
N HIS A 143 -4.10 13.50 6.70
CA HIS A 143 -4.39 13.02 8.04
C HIS A 143 -5.18 14.02 8.87
N THR A 144 -5.91 13.54 9.86
CA THR A 144 -6.72 14.37 10.77
C THR A 144 -5.88 15.44 11.48
N ASN A 145 -4.61 15.18 11.75
CA ASN A 145 -3.69 16.15 12.33
C ASN A 145 -3.17 17.23 11.35
N GLY A 146 -3.60 17.21 10.10
CA GLY A 146 -3.23 18.17 9.06
C GLY A 146 -1.97 17.81 8.26
N THR A 147 -1.28 16.72 8.58
CA THR A 147 -0.13 16.27 7.79
C THR A 147 -0.57 15.56 6.52
N LYS A 148 0.16 15.78 5.43
CA LYS A 148 -0.09 15.18 4.12
C LYS A 148 0.99 14.16 3.78
N ALA A 149 0.58 13.01 3.30
CA ALA A 149 1.50 11.99 2.81
C ALA A 149 0.91 11.20 1.65
N LEU A 150 1.74 10.91 0.66
CA LEU A 150 1.43 9.93 -0.36
C LEU A 150 1.77 8.54 0.16
N TYR A 151 0.89 7.58 -0.08
CA TYR A 151 1.08 6.17 0.23
C TYR A 151 1.08 5.33 -1.05
N PRO A 152 2.21 5.27 -1.79
CA PRO A 152 2.33 4.34 -2.89
C PRO A 152 2.14 2.92 -2.37
N THR A 153 1.19 2.20 -2.97
CA THR A 153 0.78 0.88 -2.47
C THR A 153 0.40 -0.01 -3.63
N PHE A 154 1.12 -1.12 -3.77
CA PHE A 154 0.94 -2.07 -4.86
C PHE A 154 0.93 -3.48 -4.30
N VAL A 155 -0.01 -4.30 -4.74
CA VAL A 155 -0.19 -5.67 -4.25
C VAL A 155 -0.44 -6.61 -5.43
N ASN A 156 0.26 -7.73 -5.48
CA ASN A 156 -0.08 -8.82 -6.38
C ASN A 156 -1.38 -9.48 -5.93
N ILE A 157 -2.36 -9.50 -6.82
CA ILE A 157 -3.62 -10.22 -6.63
C ILE A 157 -3.64 -11.36 -7.65
N GLY A 158 -3.90 -12.58 -7.18
CA GLY A 158 -3.85 -13.77 -8.02
C GLY A 158 -2.44 -14.33 -8.20
N ASN A 159 -2.31 -15.32 -9.06
CA ASN A 159 -1.04 -16.00 -9.32
C ASN A 159 -0.17 -15.17 -10.28
N LYS A 160 0.55 -14.20 -9.72
CA LYS A 160 1.50 -13.35 -10.47
C LYS A 160 2.91 -13.54 -9.93
N PRO A 161 3.95 -13.36 -10.77
CA PRO A 161 5.33 -13.46 -10.30
C PRO A 161 5.66 -12.35 -9.29
N SER A 162 6.44 -12.68 -8.29
CA SER A 162 7.01 -11.72 -7.35
C SER A 162 8.02 -10.78 -8.04
N LEU A 163 8.25 -9.62 -7.45
CA LEU A 163 9.34 -8.75 -7.88
C LEU A 163 10.66 -9.31 -7.38
N GLU A 164 11.62 -9.40 -8.30
CA GLU A 164 12.96 -9.95 -8.07
C GLU A 164 14.02 -9.02 -8.64
N GLY A 165 15.18 -8.96 -7.97
CA GLY A 165 16.36 -8.26 -8.46
C GLY A 165 16.33 -6.75 -8.26
N THR A 166 17.03 -6.03 -9.14
CA THR A 166 17.18 -4.58 -9.08
C THR A 166 16.46 -3.94 -10.25
N ASN A 167 15.41 -3.15 -9.97
CA ASN A 167 14.52 -2.61 -10.98
C ASN A 167 13.97 -1.24 -10.59
N ASP A 168 13.65 -0.43 -11.57
CA ASP A 168 12.76 0.71 -11.36
C ASP A 168 11.33 0.18 -11.11
N LEU A 169 10.68 0.68 -10.08
CA LEU A 169 9.38 0.18 -9.62
C LEU A 169 8.22 0.97 -10.23
#